data_5c27facc0ce273046f620fdf3b97a321
#
_entry.id   5c27facc0ce273046f620fdf3b97a321
#
_cell.length_a   1.000
_cell.length_b   1.000
_cell.length_c   1.000
_cell.angle_alpha   90.00
_cell.angle_beta   90.00
_cell.angle_gamma   90.00
#
_symmetry.space_group_name_H-M   'P 1'
#
loop_
_entity.id
_entity.type
_entity.pdbx_description
1 polymer ?
#
loop_
_entity_poly.entity_id
_entity_poly.type
_entity_poly.pdbx_seq_one_letter_code
_entity_poly.pdbx_strand_id
1 'polypeptide(L)'
;MISTVDPPARHTRKTAVAKRDGSKGHIAAEPESGLVTACALTAANVADGPTGLELLADEPPGLEVLGDSHYGSGPTRAALRAAGHSQTIKPIPLASAVPGGFTVHDFRIDRQAGTVRCPAGATAPITRSGQASFVRHCQGCPLRGRCTTAKRGRILHLHPHEEELRAARRRAMTRSFQHSYRRWRPMVERSIAWLVADGCRRVPYRGIARNDQWWSLRVAAVNLRRLLVLGLARHDDAWVLA
;
A
#
# COMPACT_ATOMS: atom_id res chain seq x y z
N MET A 1 23.80 -4.50 -8.74
CA MET A 1 24.05 -3.07 -9.07
C MET A 1 23.47 -2.84 -10.46
N ILE A 2 22.61 -1.84 -10.64
CA ILE A 2 21.94 -1.55 -11.92
C ILE A 2 22.73 -0.48 -12.69
N SER A 3 23.41 0.40 -11.97
CA SER A 3 24.22 1.47 -12.53
C SER A 3 25.50 1.65 -11.73
N THR A 4 26.61 1.75 -12.41
CA THR A 4 27.91 2.14 -11.82
C THR A 4 28.01 3.65 -11.63
N VAL A 5 27.19 4.40 -12.37
CA VAL A 5 27.16 5.87 -12.36
C VAL A 5 26.23 6.41 -11.28
N ASP A 6 25.15 5.70 -10.98
CA ASP A 6 24.20 6.02 -9.92
C ASP A 6 23.91 4.74 -9.08
N PRO A 7 24.82 4.39 -8.15
CA PRO A 7 24.71 3.16 -7.36
C PRO A 7 23.42 3.01 -6.55
N PRO A 8 22.75 4.08 -6.05
CA PRO A 8 21.45 4.00 -5.39
C PRO A 8 20.28 3.67 -6.30
N ALA A 9 20.39 3.84 -7.62
CA ALA A 9 19.32 3.47 -8.55
C ALA A 9 18.97 1.99 -8.41
N ARG A 10 17.70 1.68 -8.37
CA ARG A 10 17.17 0.31 -8.20
C ARG A 10 16.10 0.01 -9.22
N HIS A 11 15.98 -1.28 -9.47
CA HIS A 11 14.99 -1.84 -10.38
C HIS A 11 13.62 -1.92 -9.70
N THR A 12 12.58 -1.45 -10.39
CA THR A 12 11.20 -1.64 -9.98
C THR A 12 10.36 -2.17 -11.14
N ARG A 13 9.29 -2.88 -10.83
CA ARG A 13 8.31 -3.36 -11.81
C ARG A 13 7.02 -2.59 -11.62
N LYS A 14 6.57 -1.87 -12.63
CA LYS A 14 5.24 -1.27 -12.64
C LYS A 14 4.18 -2.27 -13.11
N THR A 15 4.54 -3.16 -14.02
CA THR A 15 3.72 -4.28 -14.51
C THR A 15 4.64 -5.48 -14.76
N ALA A 16 4.09 -6.63 -15.13
CA ALA A 16 4.89 -7.81 -15.50
C ALA A 16 5.91 -7.50 -16.61
N VAL A 17 5.60 -6.56 -17.51
CA VAL A 17 6.42 -6.20 -18.67
C VAL A 17 7.19 -4.89 -18.45
N ALA A 18 6.60 -3.89 -17.80
CA ALA A 18 7.20 -2.58 -17.63
C ALA A 18 8.16 -2.56 -16.44
N LYS A 19 9.45 -2.63 -16.73
CA LYS A 19 10.55 -2.43 -15.77
C LYS A 19 11.02 -0.99 -15.85
N ARG A 20 11.39 -0.41 -14.71
CA ARG A 20 11.99 0.93 -14.61
C ARG A 20 13.09 0.93 -13.59
N ASP A 21 14.14 1.66 -13.85
CA ASP A 21 15.26 1.89 -12.94
C ASP A 21 15.22 3.33 -12.44
N GLY A 22 15.57 3.53 -11.16
CA GLY A 22 15.63 4.86 -10.60
C GLY A 22 15.18 4.94 -9.16
N SER A 23 14.38 5.95 -8.88
CA SER A 23 13.85 6.27 -7.55
C SER A 23 12.33 6.36 -7.56
N LYS A 24 11.71 6.31 -6.40
CA LYS A 24 10.28 6.58 -6.19
C LYS A 24 10.10 7.86 -5.39
N GLY A 25 9.25 8.78 -5.87
CA GLY A 25 8.74 9.89 -5.08
C GLY A 25 7.47 9.46 -4.33
N HIS A 26 7.44 9.74 -3.05
CA HIS A 26 6.29 9.54 -2.16
C HIS A 26 5.78 10.89 -1.71
N ILE A 27 4.48 11.02 -1.57
CA ILE A 27 3.81 12.20 -1.02
C ILE A 27 2.69 11.77 -0.07
N ALA A 28 2.53 12.50 1.02
CA ALA A 28 1.29 12.61 1.77
C ALA A 28 0.63 13.94 1.38
N ALA A 29 -0.67 13.94 1.16
CA ALA A 29 -1.39 15.14 0.73
C ALA A 29 -2.75 15.21 1.43
N GLU A 30 -3.13 16.41 1.83
CA GLU A 30 -4.46 16.71 2.32
C GLU A 30 -5.42 16.77 1.11
N PRO A 31 -6.46 15.91 1.04
CA PRO A 31 -7.23 15.72 -0.18
C PRO A 31 -8.21 16.86 -0.49
N GLU A 32 -8.62 17.69 0.47
CA GLU A 32 -9.53 18.81 0.21
C GLU A 32 -8.81 19.99 -0.42
N SER A 33 -7.69 20.39 0.14
CA SER A 33 -6.86 21.47 -0.41
C SER A 33 -5.97 21.00 -1.58
N GLY A 34 -5.57 19.74 -1.58
CA GLY A 34 -4.58 19.18 -2.49
C GLY A 34 -3.14 19.58 -2.14
N LEU A 35 -2.91 20.13 -0.95
CA LEU A 35 -1.58 20.45 -0.44
C LEU A 35 -0.84 19.17 -0.04
N VAL A 36 0.43 19.11 -0.37
CA VAL A 36 1.31 18.01 0.05
C VAL A 36 1.89 18.36 1.43
N THR A 37 1.56 17.57 2.45
CA THR A 37 1.99 17.77 3.83
C THR A 37 3.37 17.18 4.10
N ALA A 38 3.70 16.06 3.46
CA ALA A 38 5.02 15.46 3.55
C ALA A 38 5.43 14.79 2.23
N CYS A 39 6.73 14.70 2.00
CA CYS A 39 7.27 14.02 0.82
C CYS A 39 8.62 13.36 1.11
N ALA A 40 8.94 12.32 0.36
CA ALA A 40 10.24 11.65 0.41
C ALA A 40 10.58 11.03 -0.94
N LEU A 41 11.87 10.91 -1.22
CA LEU A 41 12.39 10.16 -2.36
C LEU A 41 13.15 8.93 -1.88
N THR A 42 12.79 7.76 -2.37
CA THR A 42 13.44 6.50 -2.01
C THR A 42 14.02 5.79 -3.23
N ALA A 43 14.89 4.82 -3.01
CA ALA A 43 15.26 3.89 -4.07
C ALA A 43 14.03 3.12 -4.56
N ALA A 44 13.96 2.83 -5.86
CA ALA A 44 12.76 2.27 -6.49
C ALA A 44 12.28 0.92 -5.93
N ASN A 45 13.15 0.16 -5.27
CA ASN A 45 12.84 -1.13 -4.65
C ASN A 45 12.42 -1.05 -3.18
N VAL A 46 12.42 0.13 -2.56
CA VAL A 46 11.93 0.32 -1.18
C VAL A 46 10.42 0.08 -1.16
N ALA A 47 9.95 -0.62 -0.13
CA ALA A 47 8.52 -0.86 0.05
C ALA A 47 7.79 0.44 0.43
N ASP A 48 6.59 0.64 -0.13
CA ASP A 48 5.87 1.91 0.04
C ASP A 48 5.30 2.09 1.46
N GLY A 49 4.93 0.98 2.11
CA GLY A 49 4.30 1.00 3.43
C GLY A 49 5.13 1.68 4.53
N PRO A 50 6.39 1.29 4.78
CA PRO A 50 7.25 1.96 5.76
C PRO A 50 7.43 3.45 5.47
N THR A 51 7.71 3.82 4.23
CA THR A 51 7.82 5.24 3.84
C THR A 51 6.52 6.00 4.08
N GLY A 52 5.36 5.38 3.79
CA GLY A 52 4.07 5.99 4.11
C GLY A 52 3.85 6.25 5.60
N LEU A 53 4.35 5.38 6.48
CA LEU A 53 4.32 5.60 7.93
C LEU A 53 5.24 6.75 8.36
N GLU A 54 6.43 6.84 7.76
CA GLU A 54 7.37 7.95 8.02
C GLU A 54 6.76 9.30 7.61
N LEU A 55 6.06 9.37 6.47
CA LEU A 55 5.37 10.60 6.02
C LEU A 55 4.22 11.03 6.93
N LEU A 56 3.70 10.14 7.76
CA LEU A 56 2.61 10.41 8.70
C LEU A 56 3.09 10.55 10.15
N ALA A 57 4.41 10.51 10.40
CA ALA A 57 4.95 10.45 11.75
C ALA A 57 4.61 11.69 12.60
N ASP A 58 4.53 12.86 11.97
CA ASP A 58 4.22 14.14 12.62
C ASP A 58 2.72 14.50 12.57
N GLU A 59 1.90 13.65 11.95
CA GLU A 59 0.46 13.91 11.83
C GLU A 59 -0.28 13.52 13.13
N PRO A 60 -1.31 14.27 13.52
CA PRO A 60 -2.09 13.94 14.71
C PRO A 60 -2.86 12.62 14.54
N PRO A 61 -3.13 11.87 15.63
CA PRO A 61 -3.96 10.67 15.56
C PRO A 61 -5.41 10.99 15.12
N GLY A 62 -6.12 9.99 14.62
CA GLY A 62 -7.52 10.13 14.23
C GLY A 62 -7.76 10.42 12.74
N LEU A 63 -6.72 10.54 11.93
CA LEU A 63 -6.88 10.75 10.49
C LEU A 63 -7.49 9.54 9.77
N GLU A 64 -8.20 9.80 8.67
CA GLU A 64 -8.51 8.79 7.67
C GLU A 64 -7.40 8.75 6.61
N VAL A 65 -6.56 7.70 6.66
CA VAL A 65 -5.45 7.51 5.70
C VAL A 65 -5.94 6.79 4.47
N LEU A 66 -5.82 7.46 3.33
CA LEU A 66 -6.19 6.94 2.02
C LEU A 66 -4.93 6.54 1.23
N GLY A 67 -4.93 5.36 0.64
CA GLY A 67 -3.78 4.87 -0.13
C GLY A 67 -4.14 3.77 -1.13
N ASP A 68 -3.20 3.49 -2.02
CA ASP A 68 -3.33 2.32 -2.90
C ASP A 68 -2.90 1.02 -2.19
N SER A 69 -2.97 -0.09 -2.90
CA SER A 69 -2.68 -1.41 -2.34
C SER A 69 -1.23 -1.62 -1.90
N HIS A 70 -0.27 -0.83 -2.41
CA HIS A 70 1.14 -0.95 -2.05
C HIS A 70 1.42 -0.44 -0.62
N TYR A 71 0.61 0.51 -0.14
CA TYR A 71 0.62 0.95 1.26
C TYR A 71 -0.18 0.02 2.19
N GLY A 72 -0.87 -0.98 1.65
CA GLY A 72 -1.82 -1.84 2.38
C GLY A 72 -1.23 -3.14 2.92
N SER A 73 0.07 -3.21 3.22
CA SER A 73 0.66 -4.40 3.84
C SER A 73 0.13 -4.63 5.26
N GLY A 74 0.18 -5.88 5.73
CA GLY A 74 -0.29 -6.22 7.08
C GLY A 74 0.41 -5.43 8.19
N PRO A 75 1.75 -5.33 8.21
CA PRO A 75 2.49 -4.51 9.16
C PRO A 75 2.10 -3.03 9.11
N THR A 76 1.99 -2.43 7.91
CA THR A 76 1.59 -1.03 7.74
C THR A 76 0.19 -0.79 8.31
N ARG A 77 -0.77 -1.68 8.03
CA ARG A 77 -2.13 -1.58 8.58
C ARG A 77 -2.15 -1.66 10.09
N ALA A 78 -1.37 -2.55 10.68
CA ALA A 78 -1.25 -2.68 12.13
C ALA A 78 -0.65 -1.41 12.75
N ALA A 79 0.39 -0.85 12.14
CA ALA A 79 1.03 0.39 12.59
C ALA A 79 0.08 1.59 12.50
N LEU A 80 -0.64 1.79 11.39
CA LEU A 80 -1.64 2.85 11.25
C LEU A 80 -2.74 2.74 12.30
N ARG A 81 -3.22 1.52 12.59
CA ARG A 81 -4.20 1.31 13.65
C ARG A 81 -3.64 1.63 15.03
N ALA A 82 -2.41 1.23 15.32
CA ALA A 82 -1.74 1.53 16.58
C ALA A 82 -1.53 3.04 16.77
N ALA A 83 -1.30 3.79 15.68
CA ALA A 83 -1.24 5.25 15.68
C ALA A 83 -2.63 5.93 15.73
N GLY A 84 -3.71 5.17 15.84
CA GLY A 84 -5.08 5.70 15.95
C GLY A 84 -5.71 6.14 14.62
N HIS A 85 -5.10 5.83 13.47
CA HIS A 85 -5.63 6.21 12.17
C HIS A 85 -6.64 5.19 11.63
N SER A 86 -7.71 5.68 11.02
CA SER A 86 -8.61 4.88 10.19
C SER A 86 -8.02 4.70 8.78
N GLN A 87 -8.46 3.67 8.03
CA GLN A 87 -7.77 3.29 6.79
C GLN A 87 -8.76 3.11 5.65
N THR A 88 -8.62 3.90 4.60
CA THR A 88 -9.27 3.71 3.30
C THR A 88 -8.23 3.32 2.25
N ILE A 89 -7.43 2.31 2.58
CA ILE A 89 -6.39 1.75 1.72
C ILE A 89 -6.94 0.52 1.00
N LYS A 90 -6.86 0.53 -0.33
CA LYS A 90 -7.30 -0.60 -1.15
C LYS A 90 -6.56 -1.89 -0.77
N PRO A 91 -7.25 -3.00 -0.46
CA PRO A 91 -6.58 -4.24 -0.14
C PRO A 91 -5.94 -4.87 -1.37
N ILE A 92 -4.84 -5.60 -1.17
CA ILE A 92 -4.24 -6.43 -2.21
C ILE A 92 -5.25 -7.53 -2.60
N PRO A 93 -5.48 -7.75 -3.91
CA PRO A 93 -6.36 -8.81 -4.38
C PRO A 93 -5.93 -10.18 -3.86
N LEU A 94 -6.89 -11.02 -3.55
CA LEU A 94 -6.62 -12.41 -3.18
C LEU A 94 -6.16 -13.21 -4.39
N ALA A 95 -5.07 -13.95 -4.21
CA ALA A 95 -4.63 -14.92 -5.20
C ALA A 95 -5.21 -16.30 -4.85
N SER A 96 -5.74 -17.00 -5.85
CA SER A 96 -6.08 -18.42 -5.80
C SER A 96 -5.00 -19.25 -6.48
N ALA A 97 -4.77 -20.46 -6.02
CA ALA A 97 -3.82 -21.38 -6.64
C ALA A 97 -4.33 -21.95 -7.96
N VAL A 98 -5.64 -21.91 -8.15
CA VAL A 98 -6.36 -22.34 -9.38
C VAL A 98 -7.24 -21.15 -9.81
N PRO A 99 -7.27 -20.78 -11.08
CA PRO A 99 -8.15 -19.71 -11.54
C PRO A 99 -9.61 -19.94 -11.11
N GLY A 100 -10.23 -18.94 -10.44
CA GLY A 100 -11.58 -19.07 -9.89
C GLY A 100 -11.73 -20.06 -8.73
N GLY A 101 -10.65 -20.62 -8.24
CA GLY A 101 -10.60 -21.55 -7.12
C GLY A 101 -10.55 -20.88 -5.75
N PHE A 102 -10.34 -21.71 -4.71
CA PHE A 102 -10.33 -21.24 -3.32
C PHE A 102 -9.14 -20.35 -3.00
N THR A 103 -9.43 -19.28 -2.27
CA THR A 103 -8.49 -18.32 -1.71
C THR A 103 -8.28 -18.60 -0.21
N VAL A 104 -7.42 -17.83 0.45
CA VAL A 104 -7.28 -17.93 1.92
C VAL A 104 -8.59 -17.61 2.65
N HIS A 105 -9.51 -16.84 2.06
CA HIS A 105 -10.79 -16.50 2.68
C HIS A 105 -11.76 -17.68 2.81
N ASP A 106 -11.62 -18.69 1.97
CA ASP A 106 -12.45 -19.89 2.00
C ASP A 106 -12.05 -20.87 3.12
N PHE A 107 -10.94 -20.58 3.79
CA PHE A 107 -10.45 -21.37 4.94
C PHE A 107 -10.85 -20.67 6.25
N ARG A 108 -11.39 -21.44 7.20
CA ARG A 108 -11.67 -20.96 8.54
C ARG A 108 -10.42 -21.06 9.40
N ILE A 109 -9.91 -19.93 9.86
CA ILE A 109 -8.73 -19.83 10.71
C ILE A 109 -9.21 -19.64 12.14
N ASP A 110 -8.83 -20.55 13.04
CA ASP A 110 -9.00 -20.44 14.47
C ASP A 110 -7.64 -20.27 15.12
N ARG A 111 -7.33 -19.03 15.53
CA ARG A 111 -6.05 -18.69 16.15
C ARG A 111 -5.96 -19.17 17.61
N GLN A 112 -7.10 -19.26 18.33
CA GLN A 112 -7.10 -19.73 19.70
C GLN A 112 -6.85 -21.23 19.74
N ALA A 113 -7.55 -21.99 18.88
CA ALA A 113 -7.32 -23.44 18.74
C ALA A 113 -6.04 -23.78 17.96
N GLY A 114 -5.37 -22.79 17.35
CA GLY A 114 -4.17 -23.03 16.52
C GLY A 114 -4.45 -23.88 15.28
N THR A 115 -5.65 -23.79 14.69
CA THR A 115 -6.08 -24.65 13.59
C THR A 115 -6.65 -23.89 12.40
N VAL A 116 -6.66 -24.57 11.25
CA VAL A 116 -7.33 -24.10 10.03
C VAL A 116 -8.21 -25.22 9.50
N ARG A 117 -9.47 -24.89 9.17
CA ARG A 117 -10.41 -25.80 8.49
C ARG A 117 -10.53 -25.44 7.03
N CYS A 118 -10.32 -26.40 6.14
CA CYS A 118 -10.41 -26.22 4.69
C CYS A 118 -11.87 -26.27 4.20
N PRO A 119 -12.17 -25.85 2.95
CA PRO A 119 -13.53 -25.91 2.37
C PRO A 119 -14.15 -27.31 2.32
N ALA A 120 -13.32 -28.36 2.25
CA ALA A 120 -13.79 -29.76 2.32
C ALA A 120 -14.03 -30.26 3.75
N GLY A 121 -13.86 -29.41 4.77
CA GLY A 121 -14.12 -29.75 6.17
C GLY A 121 -12.93 -30.31 6.94
N ALA A 122 -11.81 -30.64 6.31
CA ALA A 122 -10.62 -31.14 7.02
C ALA A 122 -9.95 -30.03 7.83
N THR A 123 -9.42 -30.38 9.01
CA THR A 123 -8.71 -29.46 9.91
C THR A 123 -7.23 -29.79 9.97
N ALA A 124 -6.38 -28.77 9.93
CA ALA A 124 -4.93 -28.89 10.06
C ALA A 124 -4.41 -27.90 11.12
N PRO A 125 -3.39 -28.27 11.89
CA PRO A 125 -2.77 -27.37 12.87
C PRO A 125 -1.97 -26.27 12.16
N ILE A 126 -1.87 -25.11 12.82
CA ILE A 126 -1.01 -24.02 12.40
C ILE A 126 0.37 -24.24 13.03
N THR A 127 1.39 -24.36 12.20
CA THR A 127 2.79 -24.47 12.66
C THR A 127 3.30 -23.12 13.21
N ARG A 128 4.44 -23.16 13.93
CA ARG A 128 5.11 -21.93 14.39
C ARG A 128 5.50 -20.98 13.24
N SER A 129 5.75 -21.53 12.05
CA SER A 129 6.03 -20.74 10.83
C SER A 129 4.76 -20.20 10.14
N GLY A 130 3.59 -20.34 10.75
CA GLY A 130 2.33 -19.86 10.18
C GLY A 130 1.80 -20.70 9.01
N GLN A 131 2.16 -21.98 8.93
CA GLN A 131 1.69 -22.86 7.86
C GLN A 131 0.61 -23.82 8.38
N ALA A 132 -0.38 -24.11 7.53
CA ALA A 132 -1.32 -25.20 7.72
C ALA A 132 -1.26 -26.15 6.52
N SER A 133 -0.88 -27.42 6.76
CA SER A 133 -0.67 -28.41 5.73
C SER A 133 -1.84 -29.37 5.61
N PHE A 134 -2.46 -29.41 4.43
CA PHE A 134 -3.56 -30.31 4.09
C PHE A 134 -3.11 -31.48 3.19
N VAL A 135 -1.80 -31.73 3.07
CA VAL A 135 -1.23 -32.74 2.18
C VAL A 135 -1.90 -34.10 2.34
N ARG A 136 -2.07 -34.58 3.58
CA ARG A 136 -2.72 -35.87 3.89
C ARG A 136 -4.21 -35.90 3.53
N HIS A 137 -4.91 -34.75 3.59
CA HIS A 137 -6.34 -34.62 3.34
C HIS A 137 -6.69 -34.35 1.88
N CYS A 138 -5.71 -33.96 1.06
CA CYS A 138 -5.92 -33.62 -0.34
C CYS A 138 -5.92 -34.86 -1.26
N GLN A 139 -5.47 -36.02 -0.77
CA GLN A 139 -5.55 -37.27 -1.52
C GLN A 139 -7.01 -37.73 -1.51
N GLY A 140 -7.61 -37.92 -2.70
CA GLY A 140 -9.02 -38.27 -2.83
C GLY A 140 -10.03 -37.15 -2.53
N CYS A 141 -9.59 -35.92 -2.26
CA CYS A 141 -10.50 -34.81 -2.01
C CYS A 141 -11.23 -34.37 -3.28
N PRO A 142 -12.59 -34.37 -3.29
CA PRO A 142 -13.36 -33.97 -4.46
C PRO A 142 -13.18 -32.49 -4.87
N LEU A 143 -12.80 -31.64 -3.91
CA LEU A 143 -12.56 -30.21 -4.15
C LEU A 143 -11.12 -29.88 -4.54
N ARG A 144 -10.26 -30.87 -4.68
CA ARG A 144 -8.83 -30.65 -4.95
C ARG A 144 -8.58 -29.82 -6.20
N GLY A 145 -9.30 -30.08 -7.29
CA GLY A 145 -9.16 -29.37 -8.58
C GLY A 145 -9.44 -27.87 -8.49
N ARG A 146 -10.26 -27.44 -7.50
CA ARG A 146 -10.54 -26.03 -7.21
C ARG A 146 -9.61 -25.45 -6.14
N CYS A 147 -8.82 -26.29 -5.47
CA CYS A 147 -8.05 -25.89 -4.30
C CYS A 147 -6.57 -25.70 -4.59
N THR A 148 -5.97 -26.61 -5.36
CA THR A 148 -4.50 -26.59 -5.56
C THR A 148 -4.08 -27.37 -6.79
N THR A 149 -3.04 -26.89 -7.47
CA THR A 149 -2.32 -27.58 -8.55
C THR A 149 -1.13 -28.37 -8.02
N ALA A 150 -0.76 -28.22 -6.74
CA ALA A 150 0.40 -28.87 -6.16
C ALA A 150 0.19 -30.39 -6.05
N LYS A 151 1.16 -31.17 -6.56
CA LYS A 151 1.13 -32.65 -6.55
C LYS A 151 0.91 -33.26 -5.17
N ARG A 152 1.52 -32.68 -4.13
CA ARG A 152 1.39 -33.15 -2.74
C ARG A 152 0.10 -32.73 -2.06
N GLY A 153 -0.55 -31.63 -2.50
CA GLY A 153 -1.71 -31.05 -1.86
C GLY A 153 -1.50 -29.63 -1.39
N ARG A 154 -2.53 -29.04 -0.76
CA ARG A 154 -2.51 -27.62 -0.33
C ARG A 154 -1.71 -27.43 0.94
N ILE A 155 -0.79 -26.46 0.91
CA ILE A 155 -0.20 -25.84 2.09
C ILE A 155 -0.68 -24.38 2.08
N LEU A 156 -1.27 -23.94 3.19
CA LEU A 156 -1.71 -22.58 3.38
C LEU A 156 -0.66 -21.84 4.21
N HIS A 157 -0.20 -20.71 3.71
CA HIS A 157 0.69 -19.81 4.44
C HIS A 157 -0.16 -18.67 5.00
N LEU A 158 -0.22 -18.59 6.32
CA LEU A 158 -0.98 -17.55 7.01
C LEU A 158 -0.05 -16.36 7.29
N HIS A 159 -0.49 -15.20 6.86
CA HIS A 159 0.21 -13.96 7.18
C HIS A 159 0.09 -13.68 8.70
N PRO A 160 1.13 -13.18 9.40
CA PRO A 160 1.02 -12.81 10.83
C PRO A 160 -0.15 -11.84 11.09
N HIS A 161 -0.37 -10.89 10.18
CA HIS A 161 -1.47 -9.92 10.22
C HIS A 161 -2.68 -10.34 9.37
N GLU A 162 -2.99 -11.63 9.27
CA GLU A 162 -4.12 -12.11 8.42
C GLU A 162 -5.47 -11.52 8.85
N GLU A 163 -5.67 -11.27 10.15
CA GLU A 163 -6.90 -10.66 10.65
C GLU A 163 -7.07 -9.22 10.15
N GLU A 164 -6.00 -8.44 10.17
CA GLU A 164 -5.98 -7.08 9.62
C GLU A 164 -6.31 -7.08 8.12
N LEU A 165 -5.69 -7.99 7.39
CA LEU A 165 -5.91 -8.13 5.96
C LEU A 165 -7.35 -8.56 5.65
N ARG A 166 -7.94 -9.46 6.45
CA ARG A 166 -9.35 -9.85 6.34
C ARG A 166 -10.29 -8.70 6.67
N ALA A 167 -10.01 -7.97 7.74
CA ALA A 167 -10.78 -6.79 8.14
C ALA A 167 -10.76 -5.72 7.04
N ALA A 168 -9.59 -5.44 6.45
CA ALA A 168 -9.43 -4.50 5.34
C ALA A 168 -10.25 -4.92 4.10
N ARG A 169 -10.27 -6.20 3.75
CA ARG A 169 -11.06 -6.72 2.63
C ARG A 169 -12.57 -6.60 2.90
N ARG A 170 -13.04 -6.91 4.12
CA ARG A 170 -14.45 -6.70 4.49
C ARG A 170 -14.82 -5.23 4.42
N ARG A 171 -13.98 -4.33 4.98
CA ARG A 171 -14.21 -2.89 4.94
C ARG A 171 -14.25 -2.35 3.50
N ALA A 172 -13.39 -2.84 2.62
CA ALA A 172 -13.36 -2.42 1.22
C ALA A 172 -14.66 -2.75 0.43
N MET A 173 -15.47 -3.68 0.92
CA MET A 173 -16.78 -4.00 0.34
C MET A 173 -17.90 -3.07 0.81
N THR A 174 -17.66 -2.22 1.82
CA THR A 174 -18.68 -1.31 2.34
C THR A 174 -18.91 -0.11 1.42
N ARG A 175 -20.14 0.41 1.43
CA ARG A 175 -20.50 1.61 0.66
C ARG A 175 -19.72 2.84 1.10
N SER A 176 -19.47 3.00 2.41
CA SER A 176 -18.68 4.11 2.96
C SER A 176 -17.25 4.11 2.42
N PHE A 177 -16.57 2.96 2.46
CA PHE A 177 -15.23 2.82 1.88
C PHE A 177 -15.20 3.20 0.39
N GLN A 178 -16.14 2.64 -0.39
CA GLN A 178 -16.21 2.89 -1.83
C GLN A 178 -16.48 4.37 -2.15
N HIS A 179 -17.34 5.02 -1.33
CA HIS A 179 -17.64 6.45 -1.47
C HIS A 179 -16.39 7.30 -1.18
N SER A 180 -15.78 7.12 0.00
CA SER A 180 -14.57 7.84 0.41
C SER A 180 -13.42 7.65 -0.60
N TYR A 181 -13.17 6.41 -1.01
CA TYR A 181 -12.11 6.10 -1.96
C TYR A 181 -12.33 6.77 -3.33
N ARG A 182 -13.56 6.74 -3.88
CA ARG A 182 -13.89 7.38 -5.15
C ARG A 182 -13.82 8.89 -5.08
N ARG A 183 -14.23 9.48 -3.95
CA ARG A 183 -14.21 10.93 -3.74
C ARG A 183 -12.78 11.47 -3.73
N TRP A 184 -11.88 10.86 -2.97
CA TRP A 184 -10.59 11.44 -2.63
C TRP A 184 -9.42 10.93 -3.47
N ARG A 185 -9.50 9.73 -4.03
CA ARG A 185 -8.43 9.15 -4.86
C ARG A 185 -8.01 10.05 -6.04
N PRO A 186 -8.94 10.68 -6.78
CA PRO A 186 -8.57 11.56 -7.89
C PRO A 186 -7.71 12.75 -7.48
N MET A 187 -7.87 13.27 -6.25
CA MET A 187 -7.07 14.40 -5.76
C MET A 187 -5.60 14.00 -5.57
N VAL A 188 -5.32 12.85 -4.97
CA VAL A 188 -3.94 12.34 -4.82
C VAL A 188 -3.29 12.12 -6.19
N GLU A 189 -4.01 11.54 -7.14
CA GLU A 189 -3.52 11.35 -8.51
C GLU A 189 -3.26 12.68 -9.21
N ARG A 190 -4.06 13.70 -8.95
CA ARG A 190 -3.88 15.07 -9.48
C ARG A 190 -2.61 15.73 -8.90
N SER A 191 -2.35 15.59 -7.60
CA SER A 191 -1.13 16.12 -6.96
C SER A 191 0.13 15.49 -7.59
N ILE A 192 0.12 14.17 -7.83
CA ILE A 192 1.19 13.49 -8.57
C ILE A 192 1.30 14.00 -10.01
N ALA A 193 0.16 14.21 -10.69
CA ALA A 193 0.15 14.71 -12.06
C ALA A 193 0.74 16.13 -12.18
N TRP A 194 0.49 17.01 -11.22
CA TRP A 194 1.09 18.35 -11.17
C TRP A 194 2.63 18.27 -11.06
N LEU A 195 3.14 17.44 -10.14
CA LEU A 195 4.58 17.21 -9.99
C LEU A 195 5.19 16.66 -11.28
N VAL A 196 4.53 15.72 -11.95
CA VAL A 196 5.00 15.17 -13.23
C VAL A 196 4.97 16.21 -14.35
N ALA A 197 3.94 17.04 -14.44
CA ALA A 197 3.83 18.13 -15.41
C ALA A 197 4.96 19.16 -15.22
N ASP A 198 5.35 19.43 -13.97
CA ASP A 198 6.44 20.32 -13.62
C ASP A 198 7.84 19.66 -13.76
N GLY A 199 7.97 18.56 -14.51
CA GLY A 199 9.25 17.95 -14.87
C GLY A 199 9.80 16.92 -13.89
N CYS A 200 9.04 16.55 -12.85
CA CYS A 200 9.51 15.61 -11.82
C CYS A 200 9.50 14.13 -12.23
N ARG A 201 9.35 13.83 -13.52
CA ARG A 201 9.42 12.45 -14.02
C ARG A 201 10.85 11.90 -14.04
N ARG A 202 11.86 12.75 -14.07
CA ARG A 202 13.27 12.39 -14.06
C ARG A 202 13.99 13.18 -12.99
N VAL A 203 14.83 12.49 -12.23
CA VAL A 203 15.69 13.13 -11.23
C VAL A 203 16.92 13.71 -11.90
N PRO A 204 17.35 14.95 -11.55
CA PRO A 204 18.47 15.62 -12.22
C PRO A 204 19.85 15.25 -11.67
N TYR A 205 19.91 14.72 -10.45
CA TYR A 205 21.17 14.44 -9.77
C TYR A 205 21.45 12.95 -9.63
N ARG A 206 22.66 12.58 -9.22
CA ARG A 206 23.04 11.26 -8.80
C ARG A 206 22.87 11.12 -7.28
N GLY A 207 22.43 9.94 -6.83
CA GLY A 207 22.21 9.63 -5.42
C GLY A 207 20.86 10.10 -4.89
N ILE A 208 20.44 9.53 -3.77
CA ILE A 208 19.12 9.81 -3.17
C ILE A 208 19.10 11.19 -2.51
N ALA A 209 20.07 11.53 -1.66
CA ALA A 209 20.00 12.73 -0.83
C ALA A 209 19.81 14.04 -1.62
N ARG A 210 20.59 14.26 -2.69
CA ARG A 210 20.45 15.47 -3.53
C ARG A 210 19.11 15.50 -4.28
N ASN A 211 18.65 14.35 -4.73
CA ASN A 211 17.38 14.23 -5.43
C ASN A 211 16.20 14.37 -4.47
N ASP A 212 16.32 13.97 -3.21
CA ASP A 212 15.31 14.16 -2.18
C ASP A 212 15.14 15.64 -1.81
N GLN A 213 16.25 16.38 -1.66
CA GLN A 213 16.21 17.84 -1.50
C GLN A 213 15.54 18.52 -2.70
N TRP A 214 15.94 18.14 -3.91
CA TRP A 214 15.32 18.65 -5.14
C TRP A 214 13.83 18.33 -5.18
N TRP A 215 13.44 17.09 -4.81
CA TRP A 215 12.04 16.66 -4.73
C TRP A 215 11.24 17.54 -3.77
N SER A 216 11.77 17.79 -2.58
CA SER A 216 11.14 18.64 -1.57
C SER A 216 10.94 20.07 -2.07
N LEU A 217 11.93 20.66 -2.76
CA LEU A 217 11.79 21.98 -3.37
C LEU A 217 10.74 22.02 -4.48
N ARG A 218 10.61 20.96 -5.28
CA ARG A 218 9.57 20.87 -6.33
C ARG A 218 8.18 20.76 -5.70
N VAL A 219 8.04 19.97 -4.64
CA VAL A 219 6.80 19.86 -3.85
C VAL A 219 6.43 21.22 -3.25
N ALA A 220 7.39 21.93 -2.64
CA ALA A 220 7.15 23.27 -2.09
C ALA A 220 6.66 24.26 -3.17
N ALA A 221 7.25 24.25 -4.36
CA ALA A 221 6.82 25.09 -5.48
C ALA A 221 5.38 24.76 -5.94
N VAL A 222 5.01 23.46 -6.00
CA VAL A 222 3.63 23.04 -6.32
C VAL A 222 2.67 23.49 -5.23
N ASN A 223 3.04 23.35 -3.94
CA ASN A 223 2.24 23.83 -2.83
C ASN A 223 2.02 25.34 -2.88
N LEU A 224 3.07 26.11 -3.15
CA LEU A 224 2.94 27.58 -3.26
C LEU A 224 1.96 27.98 -4.35
N ARG A 225 2.06 27.38 -5.53
CA ARG A 225 1.08 27.58 -6.62
C ARG A 225 -0.33 27.19 -6.20
N ARG A 226 -0.46 26.09 -5.44
CA ARG A 226 -1.75 25.63 -4.94
C ARG A 226 -2.35 26.61 -3.93
N LEU A 227 -1.54 27.13 -3.01
CA LEU A 227 -1.95 28.15 -2.03
C LEU A 227 -2.48 29.41 -2.72
N LEU A 228 -1.81 29.89 -3.77
CA LEU A 228 -2.31 31.02 -4.56
C LEU A 228 -3.67 30.73 -5.20
N VAL A 229 -3.88 29.51 -5.72
CA VAL A 229 -5.18 29.10 -6.27
C VAL A 229 -6.26 29.00 -5.20
N LEU A 230 -5.87 28.68 -3.94
CA LEU A 230 -6.75 28.63 -2.78
C LEU A 230 -7.04 30.02 -2.18
N GLY A 231 -6.51 31.09 -2.78
CA GLY A 231 -6.78 32.44 -2.34
C GLY A 231 -5.77 32.98 -1.31
N LEU A 232 -4.56 32.39 -1.21
CA LEU A 232 -3.51 32.95 -0.37
C LEU A 232 -3.20 34.37 -0.81
N ALA A 233 -3.46 35.34 0.05
CA ALA A 233 -3.21 36.76 -0.17
C ALA A 233 -2.57 37.37 1.08
N ARG A 234 -1.92 38.54 0.89
CA ARG A 234 -1.35 39.30 1.99
C ARG A 234 -2.29 40.42 2.39
N HIS A 235 -2.73 40.45 3.64
CA HIS A 235 -3.51 41.51 4.25
C HIS A 235 -2.82 41.98 5.52
N ASP A 236 -2.62 43.29 5.64
CA ASP A 236 -2.03 43.93 6.84
C ASP A 236 -0.80 43.20 7.40
N ASP A 237 0.17 42.94 6.52
CA ASP A 237 1.42 42.20 6.82
C ASP A 237 1.27 40.71 7.23
N ALA A 238 0.07 40.15 7.21
CA ALA A 238 -0.17 38.72 7.44
C ALA A 238 -0.59 38.00 6.15
N TRP A 239 -0.19 36.73 6.04
CA TRP A 239 -0.70 35.84 4.99
C TRP A 239 -2.00 35.21 5.45
N VAL A 240 -3.06 35.35 4.64
CA VAL A 240 -4.40 34.79 4.89
C VAL A 240 -4.86 33.97 3.70
N LEU A 241 -5.62 32.92 3.98
CA LEU A 241 -6.38 32.17 2.97
C LEU A 241 -7.80 32.73 2.96
N ALA A 242 -8.28 33.10 1.76
CA ALA A 242 -9.63 33.64 1.55
C ALA A 242 -10.70 32.54 1.64
#